data_40222fd7f6b5b7f8cec5271b42b06142
#
_entry.id   40222fd7f6b5b7f8cec5271b42b06142
#
_cell.length_a   1.000
_cell.length_b   1.000
_cell.length_c   1.000
_cell.angle_alpha   90.00
_cell.angle_beta   90.00
_cell.angle_gamma   90.00
#
_symmetry.space_group_name_H-M   'P 1'
#
loop_
_entity.id
_entity.type
_entity.pdbx_description
1 polymer ?
#
loop_
_entity_poly.entity_id
_entity_poly.type
_entity_poly.pdbx_seq_one_letter_code
_entity_poly.pdbx_strand_id
1 'polypeptide(L)'
;SITDKRAAVEAAIADYKSDTRHSVALTPKDTTLLVNHPQANAFKTAFPRLSGFLWTQQWLQLASLEAIIRDNVDDQFSGGIDVVMERFENKIGSAGGMSMYPAPTELPMAAAIAPDLYSQSPEATIILDNLNVLETLVADIMAYPNLDNRAELIDAAVARFTDNESDNVLPEDYLLFALRGGIYNQGGPAVGELSQSERNRSREAMNMQHAMTMSNGQ
;
A
#
# COMPACT_ATOMS: atom_id res chain seq x y z
N SER A 1 3.75 -12.66 -31.74
CA SER A 1 4.88 -11.70 -31.86
C SER A 1 4.85 -10.71 -30.71
N ILE A 2 5.90 -9.91 -30.51
CA ILE A 2 5.93 -8.82 -29.51
C ILE A 2 4.84 -7.79 -29.84
N THR A 3 4.63 -7.51 -31.12
CA THR A 3 3.59 -6.59 -31.60
C THR A 3 2.19 -7.05 -31.19
N ASP A 4 1.89 -8.36 -31.27
CA ASP A 4 0.58 -8.90 -30.90
C ASP A 4 0.36 -8.81 -29.38
N LYS A 5 1.41 -9.02 -28.57
CA LYS A 5 1.34 -8.86 -27.12
C LYS A 5 1.06 -7.41 -26.74
N ARG A 6 1.72 -6.46 -27.38
CA ARG A 6 1.51 -5.04 -27.12
C ARG A 6 0.08 -4.62 -27.46
N ALA A 7 -0.42 -5.00 -28.63
CA ALA A 7 -1.79 -4.73 -29.04
C ALA A 7 -2.83 -5.34 -28.07
N ALA A 8 -2.56 -6.56 -27.57
CA ALA A 8 -3.42 -7.19 -26.57
C ALA A 8 -3.44 -6.44 -25.22
N VAL A 9 -2.28 -5.93 -24.78
CA VAL A 9 -2.18 -5.12 -23.56
C VAL A 9 -2.90 -3.78 -23.74
N GLU A 10 -2.71 -3.11 -24.87
CA GLU A 10 -3.38 -1.84 -25.19
C GLU A 10 -4.91 -2.02 -25.22
N ALA A 11 -5.39 -3.12 -25.80
CA ALA A 11 -6.81 -3.46 -25.81
C ALA A 11 -7.36 -3.72 -24.39
N ALA A 12 -6.63 -4.46 -23.55
CA ALA A 12 -7.02 -4.72 -22.18
C ALA A 12 -7.07 -3.44 -21.32
N ILE A 13 -6.12 -2.52 -21.52
CA ILE A 13 -6.12 -1.21 -20.85
C ILE A 13 -7.33 -0.38 -21.29
N ALA A 14 -7.64 -0.36 -22.58
CA ALA A 14 -8.79 0.37 -23.10
C ALA A 14 -10.12 -0.21 -22.56
N ASP A 15 -10.22 -1.54 -22.50
CA ASP A 15 -11.38 -2.24 -21.94
C ASP A 15 -11.55 -1.91 -20.45
N TYR A 16 -10.47 -2.00 -19.65
CA TYR A 16 -10.47 -1.61 -18.24
C TYR A 16 -10.95 -0.15 -18.05
N LYS A 17 -10.39 0.79 -18.79
CA LYS A 17 -10.75 2.22 -18.70
C LYS A 17 -12.20 2.50 -19.13
N SER A 18 -12.80 1.64 -19.92
CA SER A 18 -14.19 1.77 -20.37
C SER A 18 -15.22 1.18 -19.41
N ASP A 19 -14.80 0.30 -18.50
CA ASP A 19 -15.70 -0.35 -17.54
C ASP A 19 -15.89 0.53 -16.29
N THR A 20 -16.90 1.39 -16.35
CA THR A 20 -17.23 2.33 -15.26
C THR A 20 -17.80 1.69 -14.00
N ARG A 21 -18.06 0.38 -14.00
CA ARG A 21 -18.64 -0.32 -12.84
C ARG A 21 -17.64 -1.17 -12.07
N HIS A 22 -16.59 -1.64 -12.74
CA HIS A 22 -15.62 -2.57 -12.15
C HIS A 22 -14.19 -2.06 -12.18
N SER A 23 -13.89 -1.03 -12.96
CA SER A 23 -12.58 -0.40 -12.94
C SER A 23 -12.44 0.56 -11.76
N VAL A 24 -11.37 0.41 -11.02
CA VAL A 24 -11.02 1.31 -9.93
C VAL A 24 -10.63 2.68 -10.47
N ALA A 25 -10.99 3.72 -9.74
CA ALA A 25 -10.73 5.10 -10.11
C ALA A 25 -9.24 5.38 -10.38
N LEU A 26 -8.98 6.20 -11.39
CA LEU A 26 -7.63 6.65 -11.78
C LEU A 26 -7.14 7.85 -10.97
N THR A 27 -7.98 8.39 -10.09
CA THR A 27 -7.67 9.50 -9.19
C THR A 27 -7.43 8.98 -7.78
N PRO A 28 -6.42 9.52 -7.05
CA PRO A 28 -6.14 9.06 -5.70
C PRO A 28 -7.32 9.31 -4.77
N LYS A 29 -7.71 8.33 -4.01
CA LYS A 29 -8.77 8.42 -2.99
C LYS A 29 -8.21 8.81 -1.63
N ASP A 30 -9.05 9.46 -0.83
CA ASP A 30 -8.70 9.84 0.53
C ASP A 30 -8.52 8.61 1.43
N THR A 31 -7.29 8.35 1.84
CA THR A 31 -6.96 7.22 2.73
C THR A 31 -7.50 7.39 4.15
N THR A 32 -7.93 8.60 4.54
CA THR A 32 -8.60 8.80 5.83
C THR A 32 -9.94 8.08 5.91
N LEU A 33 -10.49 7.63 4.77
CA LEU A 33 -11.64 6.72 4.72
C LEU A 33 -11.44 5.47 5.57
N LEU A 34 -10.21 4.98 5.71
CA LEU A 34 -9.88 3.80 6.55
C LEU A 34 -10.09 4.02 8.04
N VAL A 35 -10.03 5.25 8.51
CA VAL A 35 -10.17 5.57 9.95
C VAL A 35 -11.48 6.30 10.27
N ASN A 36 -12.16 6.82 9.26
CA ASN A 36 -13.35 7.65 9.42
C ASN A 36 -14.68 6.92 9.12
N HIS A 37 -14.65 5.59 8.99
CA HIS A 37 -15.88 4.82 8.81
C HIS A 37 -16.27 4.06 10.08
N PRO A 38 -17.57 3.75 10.29
CA PRO A 38 -18.06 3.15 11.53
C PRO A 38 -17.43 1.78 11.89
N GLN A 39 -16.93 1.04 10.92
CA GLN A 39 -16.32 -0.29 11.08
C GLN A 39 -14.80 -0.24 11.19
N ALA A 40 -14.19 0.94 11.23
CA ALA A 40 -12.75 1.12 11.21
C ALA A 40 -12.03 0.27 12.28
N ASN A 41 -10.93 -0.36 11.88
CA ASN A 41 -10.11 -1.26 12.71
C ASN A 41 -10.78 -2.56 13.15
N ALA A 42 -11.97 -2.91 12.66
CA ALA A 42 -12.64 -4.16 13.05
C ALA A 42 -11.82 -5.40 12.65
N PHE A 43 -11.30 -5.42 11.43
CA PHE A 43 -10.46 -6.51 10.94
C PHE A 43 -9.16 -6.63 11.74
N LYS A 44 -8.49 -5.52 11.96
CA LYS A 44 -7.25 -5.46 12.76
C LYS A 44 -7.46 -5.93 14.19
N THR A 45 -8.61 -5.62 14.77
CA THR A 45 -8.96 -6.01 16.14
C THR A 45 -9.35 -7.49 16.24
N ALA A 46 -10.19 -7.96 15.32
CA ALA A 46 -10.67 -9.34 15.34
C ALA A 46 -9.62 -10.35 14.85
N PHE A 47 -8.80 -9.96 13.87
CA PHE A 47 -7.86 -10.83 13.19
C PHE A 47 -6.47 -10.17 13.04
N PRO A 48 -5.76 -9.83 14.12
CA PRO A 48 -4.53 -9.03 14.06
C PRO A 48 -3.43 -9.67 13.20
N ARG A 49 -3.28 -11.00 13.22
CA ARG A 49 -2.29 -11.69 12.38
C ARG A 49 -2.65 -11.66 10.91
N LEU A 50 -3.93 -11.84 10.58
CA LEU A 50 -4.41 -11.80 9.20
C LEU A 50 -4.34 -10.39 8.64
N SER A 51 -4.64 -9.37 9.44
CA SER A 51 -4.51 -7.97 9.01
C SER A 51 -3.05 -7.60 8.72
N GLY A 52 -2.11 -8.07 9.54
CA GLY A 52 -0.68 -7.89 9.29
C GLY A 52 -0.21 -8.61 8.02
N PHE A 53 -0.75 -9.81 7.77
CA PHE A 53 -0.45 -10.55 6.55
C PHE A 53 -0.99 -9.83 5.31
N LEU A 54 -2.23 -9.34 5.34
CA LEU A 54 -2.83 -8.55 4.27
C LEU A 54 -1.97 -7.32 3.95
N TRP A 55 -1.60 -6.55 4.97
CA TRP A 55 -0.73 -5.39 4.82
C TRP A 55 0.62 -5.76 4.16
N THR A 56 1.22 -6.87 4.60
CA THR A 56 2.51 -7.32 4.06
C THR A 56 2.38 -7.83 2.63
N GLN A 57 1.25 -8.43 2.27
CA GLN A 57 0.94 -8.84 0.90
C GLN A 57 0.79 -7.63 -0.03
N GLN A 58 0.10 -6.57 0.41
CA GLN A 58 -0.01 -5.32 -0.31
C GLN A 58 1.36 -4.66 -0.54
N TRP A 59 2.23 -4.69 0.49
CA TRP A 59 3.60 -4.25 0.37
C TRP A 59 4.39 -5.11 -0.64
N LEU A 60 4.26 -6.44 -0.59
CA LEU A 60 4.95 -7.37 -1.49
C LEU A 60 4.58 -7.12 -2.95
N GLN A 61 3.32 -6.85 -3.23
CA GLN A 61 2.84 -6.56 -4.59
C GLN A 61 3.58 -5.36 -5.19
N LEU A 62 3.64 -4.24 -4.47
CA LEU A 62 4.34 -3.03 -4.90
C LEU A 62 5.85 -3.27 -5.02
N ALA A 63 6.43 -3.90 -4.01
CA ALA A 63 7.86 -4.18 -3.94
C ALA A 63 8.34 -5.10 -5.08
N SER A 64 7.54 -6.10 -5.44
CA SER A 64 7.88 -7.01 -6.53
C SER A 64 7.83 -6.33 -7.90
N LEU A 65 6.84 -5.46 -8.12
CA LEU A 65 6.75 -4.67 -9.35
C LEU A 65 7.94 -3.70 -9.49
N GLU A 66 8.32 -3.04 -8.40
CA GLU A 66 9.50 -2.18 -8.37
C GLU A 66 10.78 -2.95 -8.71
N ALA A 67 10.98 -4.13 -8.10
CA ALA A 67 12.14 -4.96 -8.36
C ALA A 67 12.22 -5.39 -9.84
N ILE A 68 11.10 -5.80 -10.42
CA ILE A 68 11.03 -6.19 -11.84
C ILE A 68 11.35 -5.01 -12.76
N ILE A 69 10.88 -3.82 -12.46
CA ILE A 69 11.17 -2.61 -13.25
C ILE A 69 12.66 -2.30 -13.17
N ARG A 70 13.24 -2.31 -11.98
CA ARG A 70 14.65 -1.99 -11.78
C ARG A 70 15.59 -3.01 -12.41
N ASP A 71 15.29 -4.29 -12.30
CA ASP A 71 16.06 -5.36 -12.97
C ASP A 71 16.07 -5.20 -14.50
N ASN A 72 15.02 -4.61 -15.09
CA ASN A 72 14.96 -4.37 -16.53
C ASN A 72 15.68 -3.08 -16.98
N VAL A 73 15.93 -2.15 -16.07
CA VAL A 73 16.52 -0.85 -16.39
C VAL A 73 18.04 -0.82 -16.11
N ASP A 74 18.49 -1.56 -15.09
CA ASP A 74 19.88 -1.53 -14.67
C ASP A 74 20.34 -2.91 -14.16
N ASP A 75 21.29 -3.51 -14.88
CA ASP A 75 21.91 -4.82 -14.53
C ASP A 75 22.57 -4.83 -13.14
N GLN A 76 22.82 -3.66 -12.54
CA GLN A 76 23.35 -3.56 -11.16
C GLN A 76 22.34 -3.93 -10.10
N PHE A 77 21.05 -3.97 -10.44
CA PHE A 77 19.96 -4.35 -9.54
C PHE A 77 19.48 -5.79 -9.72
N SER A 78 20.23 -6.61 -10.46
CA SER A 78 19.92 -8.03 -10.58
C SER A 78 19.82 -8.68 -9.20
N GLY A 79 18.75 -9.45 -8.97
CA GLY A 79 18.45 -10.03 -7.65
C GLY A 79 17.55 -9.17 -6.76
N GLY A 80 16.94 -8.12 -7.27
CA GLY A 80 15.99 -7.29 -6.54
C GLY A 80 14.80 -8.08 -5.98
N ILE A 81 14.35 -9.11 -6.69
CA ILE A 81 13.29 -10.02 -6.20
C ILE A 81 13.76 -10.80 -4.97
N ASP A 82 14.99 -11.28 -4.92
CA ASP A 82 15.52 -12.01 -3.75
C ASP A 82 15.54 -11.10 -2.51
N VAL A 83 15.96 -9.84 -2.69
CA VAL A 83 15.92 -8.82 -1.62
C VAL A 83 14.48 -8.55 -1.14
N VAL A 84 13.54 -8.46 -2.06
CA VAL A 84 12.12 -8.26 -1.72
C VAL A 84 11.57 -9.47 -0.95
N MET A 85 11.89 -10.68 -1.38
CA MET A 85 11.46 -11.91 -0.69
C MET A 85 12.06 -12.02 0.71
N GLU A 86 13.34 -11.73 0.89
CA GLU A 86 13.96 -11.70 2.22
C GLU A 86 13.27 -10.66 3.13
N ARG A 87 12.99 -9.46 2.62
CA ARG A 87 12.28 -8.43 3.37
C ARG A 87 10.83 -8.82 3.70
N PHE A 88 10.17 -9.53 2.79
CA PHE A 88 8.83 -10.09 3.03
C PHE A 88 8.85 -11.12 4.15
N GLU A 89 9.75 -12.09 4.10
CA GLU A 89 9.92 -13.10 5.14
C GLU A 89 10.21 -12.47 6.51
N ASN A 90 11.05 -11.45 6.56
CA ASN A 90 11.32 -10.70 7.78
C ASN A 90 10.10 -9.96 8.35
N LYS A 91 9.20 -9.48 7.47
CA LYS A 91 7.96 -8.82 7.89
C LYS A 91 6.92 -9.79 8.48
N ILE A 92 6.80 -10.99 7.91
CA ILE A 92 5.86 -12.02 8.38
C ILE A 92 6.45 -12.88 9.49
N GLY A 93 7.79 -12.96 9.58
CA GLY A 93 8.49 -13.75 10.58
C GLY A 93 8.58 -13.04 11.92
N SER A 94 8.53 -13.83 13.01
CA SER A 94 8.72 -13.32 14.38
C SER A 94 10.18 -13.28 14.83
N ALA A 95 11.10 -13.74 13.99
CA ALA A 95 12.44 -14.14 14.46
C ALA A 95 13.50 -13.04 14.48
N GLY A 96 13.21 -11.81 14.10
CA GLY A 96 14.31 -10.82 14.08
C GLY A 96 13.92 -9.38 13.86
N GLY A 97 12.70 -9.02 13.99
CA GLY A 97 12.34 -7.65 13.71
C GLY A 97 10.90 -7.29 13.99
N MET A 98 10.47 -6.25 13.41
CA MET A 98 9.13 -5.71 13.56
C MET A 98 8.12 -6.66 12.90
N SER A 99 7.53 -7.53 13.71
CA SER A 99 6.31 -8.23 13.30
C SER A 99 5.27 -7.20 12.87
N MET A 100 4.72 -7.38 11.68
CA MET A 100 3.62 -6.53 11.19
C MET A 100 2.27 -6.93 11.81
N TYR A 101 2.29 -7.42 13.03
CA TYR A 101 1.10 -7.84 13.79
C TYR A 101 0.93 -7.01 15.05
N PRO A 102 -0.15 -6.26 15.18
CA PRO A 102 -1.18 -5.96 14.17
C PRO A 102 -0.65 -5.05 13.05
N ALA A 103 -1.38 -4.99 11.94
CA ALA A 103 -1.01 -4.13 10.82
C ALA A 103 -0.80 -2.67 11.24
N PRO A 104 0.16 -1.95 10.62
CA PRO A 104 0.23 -0.51 10.72
C PRO A 104 -1.10 0.16 10.34
N THR A 105 -1.31 1.37 10.79
CA THR A 105 -2.52 2.14 10.43
C THR A 105 -2.44 2.64 9.00
N GLU A 106 -1.23 3.05 8.59
CA GLU A 106 -0.96 3.50 7.23
C GLU A 106 -0.70 2.29 6.32
N LEU A 107 -1.34 2.30 5.16
CA LEU A 107 -1.11 1.28 4.13
C LEU A 107 0.25 1.49 3.43
N PRO A 108 0.81 0.44 2.84
CA PRO A 108 1.94 0.59 1.92
C PRO A 108 1.47 1.35 0.69
N MET A 109 2.13 2.48 0.41
CA MET A 109 1.78 3.38 -0.70
C MET A 109 2.83 3.30 -1.79
N ALA A 110 2.38 3.24 -3.04
CA ALA A 110 3.23 2.99 -4.19
C ALA A 110 4.34 4.03 -4.35
N ALA A 111 4.05 5.31 -4.21
CA ALA A 111 5.05 6.37 -4.37
C ALA A 111 6.24 6.25 -3.39
N ALA A 112 6.04 5.63 -2.23
CA ALA A 112 7.10 5.43 -1.24
C ALA A 112 7.83 4.08 -1.39
N ILE A 113 7.09 3.03 -1.76
CA ILE A 113 7.62 1.65 -1.83
C ILE A 113 8.18 1.36 -3.21
N ALA A 114 7.56 1.88 -4.27
CA ALA A 114 7.85 1.61 -5.67
C ALA A 114 7.97 2.91 -6.48
N PRO A 115 8.98 3.75 -6.19
CA PRO A 115 9.10 5.06 -6.81
C PRO A 115 9.36 5.01 -8.32
N ASP A 116 10.05 4.00 -8.84
CA ASP A 116 10.27 3.84 -10.28
C ASP A 116 8.99 3.41 -11.00
N LEU A 117 8.20 2.52 -10.38
CA LEU A 117 6.85 2.20 -10.86
C LEU A 117 5.96 3.45 -10.89
N TYR A 118 5.97 4.23 -9.79
CA TYR A 118 5.19 5.47 -9.70
C TYR A 118 5.60 6.47 -10.80
N SER A 119 6.90 6.66 -11.03
CA SER A 119 7.39 7.60 -12.03
C SER A 119 7.05 7.20 -13.47
N GLN A 120 7.02 5.89 -13.75
CA GLN A 120 6.74 5.36 -15.08
C GLN A 120 5.24 5.18 -15.37
N SER A 121 4.45 4.90 -14.34
CA SER A 121 3.01 4.60 -14.47
C SER A 121 2.22 5.10 -13.26
N PRO A 122 2.05 6.43 -13.10
CA PRO A 122 1.30 6.99 -11.96
C PRO A 122 -0.12 6.45 -11.87
N GLU A 123 -0.83 6.32 -12.99
CA GLU A 123 -2.18 5.77 -13.01
C GLU A 123 -2.24 4.34 -12.46
N ALA A 124 -1.31 3.47 -12.84
CA ALA A 124 -1.27 2.09 -12.35
C ALA A 124 -1.03 2.03 -10.84
N THR A 125 -0.17 2.88 -10.31
CA THR A 125 0.11 2.95 -8.88
C THR A 125 -1.08 3.48 -8.09
N ILE A 126 -1.78 4.48 -8.61
CA ILE A 126 -3.01 5.00 -8.01
C ILE A 126 -4.10 3.91 -7.95
N ILE A 127 -4.26 3.13 -9.02
CA ILE A 127 -5.18 1.99 -9.04
C ILE A 127 -4.82 0.98 -7.93
N LEU A 128 -3.53 0.62 -7.81
CA LEU A 128 -3.07 -0.33 -6.78
C LEU A 128 -3.31 0.20 -5.37
N ASP A 129 -2.99 1.47 -5.12
CA ASP A 129 -3.22 2.09 -3.83
C ASP A 129 -4.71 2.19 -3.48
N ASN A 130 -5.55 2.58 -4.43
CA ASN A 130 -7.01 2.60 -4.26
C ASN A 130 -7.57 1.19 -4.00
N LEU A 131 -7.07 0.17 -4.68
CA LEU A 131 -7.45 -1.23 -4.41
C LEU A 131 -7.06 -1.67 -3.00
N ASN A 132 -5.86 -1.32 -2.54
CA ASN A 132 -5.39 -1.64 -1.19
C ASN A 132 -6.27 -0.98 -0.11
N VAL A 133 -6.69 0.27 -0.34
CA VAL A 133 -7.63 0.98 0.56
C VAL A 133 -8.99 0.29 0.55
N LEU A 134 -9.54 0.00 -0.63
CA LEU A 134 -10.84 -0.68 -0.76
C LEU A 134 -10.81 -2.07 -0.10
N GLU A 135 -9.78 -2.85 -0.34
CA GLU A 135 -9.62 -4.18 0.25
C GLU A 135 -9.61 -4.14 1.79
N THR A 136 -8.89 -3.18 2.36
CA THR A 136 -8.82 -2.99 3.81
C THR A 136 -10.17 -2.53 4.38
N LEU A 137 -10.85 -1.61 3.70
CA LEU A 137 -12.19 -1.14 4.07
C LEU A 137 -13.22 -2.29 4.04
N VAL A 138 -13.20 -3.11 3.00
CA VAL A 138 -14.06 -4.29 2.89
C VAL A 138 -13.73 -5.32 3.97
N ALA A 139 -12.46 -5.53 4.28
CA ALA A 139 -12.05 -6.42 5.37
C ALA A 139 -12.59 -5.96 6.73
N ASP A 140 -12.58 -4.66 7.01
CA ASP A 140 -13.18 -4.09 8.22
C ASP A 140 -14.70 -4.31 8.27
N ILE A 141 -15.42 -4.07 7.17
CA ILE A 141 -16.87 -4.32 7.07
C ILE A 141 -17.17 -5.82 7.28
N MET A 142 -16.37 -6.69 6.68
CA MET A 142 -16.54 -8.15 6.82
C MET A 142 -16.28 -8.65 8.23
N ALA A 143 -15.31 -8.08 8.93
CA ALA A 143 -14.93 -8.45 10.29
C ALA A 143 -15.85 -7.87 11.37
N TYR A 144 -16.61 -6.82 11.06
CA TYR A 144 -17.49 -6.18 12.04
C TYR A 144 -18.67 -7.09 12.39
N PRO A 145 -18.92 -7.33 13.69
CA PRO A 145 -19.98 -8.25 14.10
C PRO A 145 -21.37 -7.67 13.89
N ASN A 146 -22.35 -8.52 13.63
CA ASN A 146 -23.80 -8.21 13.65
C ASN A 146 -24.21 -7.05 12.72
N LEU A 147 -23.66 -6.99 11.49
CA LEU A 147 -24.09 -6.06 10.45
C LEU A 147 -25.18 -6.70 9.57
N ASP A 148 -26.40 -6.23 9.68
CA ASP A 148 -27.52 -6.70 8.85
C ASP A 148 -27.41 -6.20 7.40
N ASN A 149 -26.81 -5.01 7.20
CA ASN A 149 -26.65 -4.35 5.91
C ASN A 149 -25.23 -4.49 5.32
N ARG A 150 -24.52 -5.57 5.62
CA ARG A 150 -23.12 -5.76 5.19
C ARG A 150 -22.93 -5.68 3.67
N ALA A 151 -23.81 -6.32 2.91
CA ALA A 151 -23.74 -6.29 1.44
C ALA A 151 -23.87 -4.86 0.89
N GLU A 152 -24.83 -4.10 1.40
CA GLU A 152 -25.07 -2.71 1.01
C GLU A 152 -23.85 -1.81 1.34
N LEU A 153 -23.19 -2.05 2.47
CA LEU A 153 -21.99 -1.31 2.85
C LEU A 153 -20.79 -1.64 1.92
N ILE A 154 -20.66 -2.90 1.53
CA ILE A 154 -19.62 -3.31 0.56
C ILE A 154 -19.93 -2.71 -0.81
N ASP A 155 -21.16 -2.78 -1.29
CA ASP A 155 -21.55 -2.18 -2.57
C ASP A 155 -21.33 -0.66 -2.57
N ALA A 156 -21.62 0.01 -1.46
CA ALA A 156 -21.33 1.43 -1.31
C ALA A 156 -19.81 1.74 -1.32
N ALA A 157 -19.01 0.89 -0.67
CA ALA A 157 -17.55 1.03 -0.72
C ALA A 157 -17.02 0.85 -2.14
N VAL A 158 -17.45 -0.20 -2.85
CA VAL A 158 -17.07 -0.43 -4.25
C VAL A 158 -17.46 0.76 -5.11
N ALA A 159 -18.70 1.27 -4.99
CA ALA A 159 -19.16 2.42 -5.76
C ALA A 159 -18.27 3.67 -5.57
N ARG A 160 -17.78 3.93 -4.34
CA ARG A 160 -16.87 5.07 -4.08
C ARG A 160 -15.52 4.91 -4.78
N PHE A 161 -15.00 3.70 -4.87
CA PHE A 161 -13.69 3.43 -5.48
C PHE A 161 -13.74 3.21 -6.99
N THR A 162 -14.91 3.05 -7.59
CA THR A 162 -15.12 3.05 -9.04
C THR A 162 -15.54 4.41 -9.61
N ASP A 163 -15.94 5.33 -8.73
CA ASP A 163 -16.26 6.70 -9.09
C ASP A 163 -15.00 7.58 -9.19
N ASN A 164 -14.80 8.27 -10.29
CA ASN A 164 -13.66 9.16 -10.51
C ASN A 164 -13.85 10.58 -9.95
N GLU A 165 -15.00 10.91 -9.37
CA GLU A 165 -15.35 12.27 -8.96
C GLU A 165 -15.35 12.47 -7.45
N SER A 166 -15.78 11.48 -6.68
CA SER A 166 -15.91 11.58 -5.22
C SER A 166 -14.68 11.14 -4.44
N ASP A 167 -14.51 11.68 -3.25
CA ASP A 167 -13.46 11.30 -2.28
C ASP A 167 -12.01 11.42 -2.81
N ASN A 168 -11.81 12.27 -3.81
CA ASN A 168 -10.49 12.46 -4.40
C ASN A 168 -9.65 13.42 -3.56
N VAL A 169 -8.35 13.14 -3.50
CA VAL A 169 -7.35 14.07 -2.97
C VAL A 169 -6.50 14.66 -4.10
N LEU A 170 -5.88 15.79 -3.84
CA LEU A 170 -4.95 16.37 -4.79
C LEU A 170 -3.71 15.46 -4.95
N PRO A 171 -3.12 15.39 -6.14
CA PRO A 171 -1.92 14.58 -6.36
C PRO A 171 -0.77 14.91 -5.41
N GLU A 172 -0.61 16.19 -5.06
CA GLU A 172 0.41 16.65 -4.11
C GLU A 172 0.15 16.13 -2.70
N ASP A 173 -1.08 16.15 -2.24
CA ASP A 173 -1.48 15.65 -0.92
C ASP A 173 -1.32 14.13 -0.86
N TYR A 174 -1.69 13.42 -1.92
CA TYR A 174 -1.44 11.98 -2.05
C TYR A 174 0.05 11.66 -1.94
N LEU A 175 0.89 12.37 -2.69
CA LEU A 175 2.33 12.14 -2.68
C LEU A 175 2.95 12.45 -1.30
N LEU A 176 2.57 13.56 -0.69
CA LEU A 176 3.03 13.93 0.65
C LEU A 176 2.62 12.89 1.69
N PHE A 177 1.40 12.38 1.62
CA PHE A 177 0.92 11.33 2.50
C PHE A 177 1.69 10.03 2.31
N ALA A 178 1.87 9.59 1.05
CA ALA A 178 2.59 8.39 0.69
C ALA A 178 4.05 8.43 1.17
N LEU A 179 4.77 9.52 0.91
CA LEU A 179 6.17 9.68 1.31
C LEU A 179 6.32 9.74 2.83
N ARG A 180 5.42 10.43 3.52
CA ARG A 180 5.45 10.52 4.98
C ARG A 180 5.26 9.16 5.64
N GLY A 181 4.23 8.40 5.25
CA GLY A 181 3.98 7.06 5.75
C GLY A 181 5.08 6.07 5.35
N GLY A 182 5.50 6.10 4.10
CA GLY A 182 6.51 5.19 3.54
C GLY A 182 7.88 5.33 4.19
N ILE A 183 8.36 6.55 4.43
CA ILE A 183 9.67 6.77 5.03
C ILE A 183 9.68 6.39 6.51
N TYR A 184 8.68 6.82 7.27
CA TYR A 184 8.67 6.64 8.73
C TYR A 184 8.24 5.24 9.16
N ASN A 185 7.22 4.67 8.50
CA ASN A 185 6.59 3.43 8.97
C ASN A 185 7.03 2.18 8.19
N GLN A 186 7.51 2.34 6.95
CA GLN A 186 7.74 1.21 6.04
C GLN A 186 9.21 1.06 5.62
N GLY A 187 10.07 1.99 5.99
CA GLY A 187 11.50 1.96 5.71
C GLY A 187 11.87 2.41 4.29
N GLY A 188 11.00 3.16 3.61
CA GLY A 188 11.25 3.73 2.28
C GLY A 188 11.19 2.71 1.14
N PRO A 189 11.89 2.96 0.02
CA PRO A 189 11.84 2.13 -1.18
C PRO A 189 12.13 0.65 -0.92
N ALA A 190 11.38 -0.22 -1.60
CA ALA A 190 11.50 -1.66 -1.44
C ALA A 190 12.82 -2.19 -1.97
N VAL A 191 13.32 -1.61 -3.04
CA VAL A 191 14.57 -1.98 -3.73
C VAL A 191 15.49 -0.79 -3.80
N GLY A 192 16.78 -1.04 -3.70
CA GLY A 192 17.81 -0.01 -3.64
C GLY A 192 18.29 0.27 -2.23
N GLU A 193 19.44 0.89 -2.12
CA GLU A 193 20.01 1.26 -0.82
C GLU A 193 19.54 2.64 -0.40
N LEU A 194 18.84 2.70 0.72
CA LEU A 194 18.80 3.93 1.50
C LEU A 194 20.25 4.23 1.92
N SER A 195 20.69 5.45 1.77
CA SER A 195 22.00 5.83 2.26
C SER A 195 22.12 5.50 3.74
N GLN A 196 23.33 5.16 4.20
CA GLN A 196 23.58 4.83 5.62
C GLN A 196 23.11 5.96 6.55
N SER A 197 23.20 7.22 6.08
CA SER A 197 22.71 8.40 6.80
C SER A 197 21.20 8.47 6.92
N GLU A 198 20.44 7.97 5.94
CA GLU A 198 18.98 7.91 5.96
C GLU A 198 18.48 6.80 6.87
N ARG A 199 19.13 5.63 6.86
CA ARG A 199 18.86 4.54 7.82
C ARG A 199 19.10 4.96 9.26
N ASN A 200 20.17 5.70 9.51
CA ASN A 200 20.51 6.17 10.84
C ASN A 200 19.53 7.23 11.35
N ARG A 201 19.12 8.17 10.47
CA ARG A 201 18.12 9.20 10.83
C ARG A 201 16.75 8.59 11.16
N SER A 202 16.31 7.57 10.41
CA SER A 202 15.04 6.87 10.71
C SER A 202 15.10 6.14 12.05
N ARG A 203 16.24 5.52 12.37
CA ARG A 203 16.45 4.80 13.63
C ARG A 203 16.58 5.75 14.83
N GLU A 204 17.27 6.88 14.67
CA GLU A 204 17.38 7.91 15.69
C GLU A 204 16.05 8.62 15.96
N ALA A 205 15.25 8.90 14.92
CA ALA A 205 13.92 9.49 15.06
C ALA A 205 12.98 8.55 15.82
N MET A 206 13.00 7.25 15.53
CA MET A 206 12.23 6.25 16.29
C MET A 206 12.68 6.14 17.74
N ASN A 207 13.98 6.18 18.01
CA ASN A 207 14.52 6.13 19.36
C ASN A 207 14.17 7.39 20.17
N MET A 208 14.19 8.58 19.54
CA MET A 208 13.76 9.82 20.19
C MET A 208 12.26 9.82 20.50
N GLN A 209 11.44 9.29 19.62
CA GLN A 209 10.00 9.20 19.85
C GLN A 209 9.66 8.23 20.98
N HIS A 210 10.35 7.11 21.10
CA HIS A 210 10.24 6.20 22.23
C HIS A 210 10.72 6.84 23.55
N ALA A 211 11.81 7.58 23.52
CA ALA A 211 12.33 8.25 24.70
C ALA A 211 11.37 9.35 25.23
N MET A 212 10.74 10.12 24.33
CA MET A 212 9.74 11.13 24.71
C MET A 212 8.45 10.50 25.29
N THR A 213 8.02 9.36 24.75
CA THR A 213 6.83 8.65 25.25
C THR A 213 7.05 8.09 26.65
N MET A 214 8.26 7.63 26.96
CA MET A 214 8.63 7.12 28.28
C MET A 214 8.85 8.23 29.33
N SER A 215 9.22 9.43 28.89
CA SER A 215 9.46 10.57 29.80
C SER A 215 8.18 11.30 30.22
N ASN A 216 7.10 11.19 29.46
CA ASN A 216 5.79 11.80 29.76
C ASN A 216 4.86 10.88 30.58
N GLY A 217 5.34 9.72 31.01
CA GLY A 217 4.57 8.72 31.78
C GLY A 217 4.99 8.59 33.26
N GLN A 218 5.71 9.57 33.81
CA GLN A 218 6.03 9.64 35.25
C GLN A 218 5.35 10.82 35.92
#